data_84fd21218e668fbbaa16a2d9f77f76c9
#
_entry.id   84fd21218e668fbbaa16a2d9f77f76c9
#
_cell.length_a   1.000
_cell.length_b   1.000
_cell.length_c   1.000
_cell.angle_alpha   90.00
_cell.angle_beta   90.00
_cell.angle_gamma   90.00
#
_symmetry.space_group_name_H-M   'P 1'
#
loop_
_entity.id
_entity.type
_entity.pdbx_description
1 polymer ?
#
loop_
_entity_poly.entity_id
_entity_poly.type
_entity_poly.pdbx_seq_one_letter_code
_entity_poly.pdbx_strand_id
1 'polypeptide(L)'
;MEHAAHDPQYDWKYLYALECAKLRCMRAYFSHSLIADEKGNFGFNHWIDTCIGLLEHIKDDGLHISRQQIERMNIRNIGDIVPRSLIDAYEEAPMPGEEEDDLPDKLYYGKKICVRKMERLYYRIRLYKMRDWWE
;
A
#
# COMPACT_ATOMS: atom_id res chain seq x y z
N MET A 1 16.51 -20.76 12.23
CA MET A 1 17.43 -19.66 12.29
C MET A 1 16.71 -18.35 12.09
N GLU A 2 16.51 -17.71 13.21
CA GLU A 2 15.74 -16.49 13.24
C GLU A 2 16.38 -15.35 12.47
N HIS A 3 17.70 -15.32 12.42
CA HIS A 3 18.42 -14.24 11.73
C HIS A 3 18.19 -14.25 10.23
N ALA A 4 18.04 -15.42 9.62
CA ALA A 4 17.79 -15.51 8.19
C ALA A 4 16.39 -14.96 7.84
N ALA A 5 15.42 -15.15 8.74
CA ALA A 5 14.06 -14.67 8.53
C ALA A 5 13.97 -13.15 8.58
N HIS A 6 14.95 -12.49 9.19
CA HIS A 6 14.98 -11.03 9.33
C HIS A 6 15.94 -10.36 8.36
N ASP A 7 16.57 -11.13 7.46
CA ASP A 7 17.43 -10.56 6.45
C ASP A 7 16.57 -9.77 5.45
N PRO A 8 16.82 -8.45 5.29
CA PRO A 8 16.01 -7.61 4.39
C PRO A 8 15.91 -8.14 2.97
N GLN A 9 16.92 -8.87 2.51
CA GLN A 9 16.92 -9.42 1.15
C GLN A 9 15.80 -10.42 0.91
N TYR A 10 15.29 -11.05 1.97
CA TYR A 10 14.28 -12.09 1.86
C TYR A 10 12.94 -11.67 2.44
N ASP A 11 12.83 -10.42 2.88
CA ASP A 11 11.60 -9.88 3.44
C ASP A 11 10.72 -9.31 2.32
N TRP A 12 9.41 -9.53 2.42
CA TRP A 12 8.46 -8.95 1.46
C TRP A 12 8.55 -7.42 1.41
N LYS A 13 8.90 -6.79 2.52
CA LYS A 13 9.06 -5.34 2.58
C LYS A 13 10.21 -4.87 1.68
N TYR A 14 11.23 -5.68 1.55
CA TYR A 14 12.35 -5.37 0.68
C TYR A 14 11.93 -5.33 -0.79
N LEU A 15 11.07 -6.26 -1.20
CA LEU A 15 10.55 -6.25 -2.56
C LEU A 15 9.78 -4.97 -2.85
N TYR A 16 8.94 -4.55 -1.93
CA TYR A 16 8.21 -3.29 -2.11
C TYR A 16 9.14 -2.09 -2.11
N ALA A 17 10.18 -2.10 -1.30
CA ALA A 17 11.16 -1.03 -1.29
C ALA A 17 11.89 -0.92 -2.63
N LEU A 18 12.25 -2.05 -3.21
CA LEU A 18 12.87 -2.09 -4.54
C LEU A 18 11.93 -1.55 -5.61
N GLU A 19 10.67 -1.95 -5.60
CA GLU A 19 9.69 -1.45 -6.55
C GLU A 19 9.48 0.06 -6.39
N CYS A 20 9.41 0.53 -5.16
CA CYS A 20 9.28 1.95 -4.88
C CYS A 20 10.46 2.74 -5.43
N ALA A 21 11.68 2.26 -5.20
CA ALA A 21 12.90 2.89 -5.72
C ALA A 21 12.89 2.93 -7.25
N LYS A 22 12.47 1.83 -7.87
CA LYS A 22 12.39 1.76 -9.33
C LYS A 22 11.38 2.76 -9.88
N LEU A 23 10.22 2.85 -9.26
CA LEU A 23 9.20 3.79 -9.69
C LEU A 23 9.65 5.24 -9.53
N ARG A 24 10.40 5.55 -8.48
CA ARG A 24 10.98 6.89 -8.31
C ARG A 24 11.95 7.23 -9.43
N CYS A 25 12.75 6.27 -9.86
CA CYS A 25 13.65 6.45 -11.01
C CYS A 25 12.85 6.70 -12.29
N MET A 26 11.80 5.93 -12.51
CA MET A 26 10.93 6.11 -13.67
C MET A 26 10.25 7.47 -13.64
N ARG A 27 9.79 7.90 -12.48
CA ARG A 27 9.15 9.18 -12.31
C ARG A 27 10.09 10.32 -12.66
N ALA A 28 11.33 10.23 -12.20
CA ALA A 28 12.35 11.22 -12.53
C ALA A 28 12.64 11.24 -14.04
N TYR A 29 12.75 10.06 -14.65
CA TYR A 29 12.96 9.95 -16.08
C TYR A 29 11.86 10.64 -16.88
N PHE A 30 10.59 10.33 -16.54
CA PHE A 30 9.47 10.92 -17.26
C PHE A 30 9.33 12.41 -17.02
N SER A 31 9.80 12.92 -15.91
CA SER A 31 9.79 14.37 -15.64
C SER A 31 10.71 15.14 -16.58
N HIS A 32 11.74 14.48 -17.09
CA HIS A 32 12.73 15.10 -17.98
C HIS A 32 12.54 14.73 -19.44
N SER A 33 11.50 13.97 -19.75
CA SER A 33 11.27 13.50 -21.13
C SER A 33 10.24 14.39 -21.81
N LEU A 34 10.66 15.08 -22.88
CA LEU A 34 9.75 15.92 -23.67
C LEU A 34 8.69 15.07 -24.38
N ILE A 35 9.07 13.87 -24.82
CA ILE A 35 8.14 12.98 -25.49
C ILE A 35 7.02 12.56 -24.52
N ALA A 36 7.39 12.34 -23.28
CA ALA A 36 6.43 11.99 -22.25
C ALA A 36 5.42 13.11 -22.07
N ASP A 37 5.86 14.35 -22.01
CA ASP A 37 4.98 15.50 -21.81
C ASP A 37 4.05 15.74 -22.99
N GLU A 38 4.55 15.62 -24.20
CA GLU A 38 3.78 15.89 -25.42
C GLU A 38 2.63 14.91 -25.60
N LYS A 39 2.78 13.69 -25.14
CA LYS A 39 1.73 12.69 -25.23
C LYS A 39 0.74 12.75 -24.06
N GLY A 40 0.79 13.81 -23.30
CA GLY A 40 -0.08 13.94 -22.17
C GLY A 40 0.26 12.97 -21.04
N ASN A 41 1.52 12.78 -20.77
CA ASN A 41 1.99 11.86 -19.75
C ASN A 41 1.66 12.26 -18.34
N PHE A 42 0.88 13.28 -18.23
CA PHE A 42 0.15 13.58 -17.04
C PHE A 42 -0.46 12.31 -16.45
N GLY A 43 -1.02 11.44 -17.31
CA GLY A 43 -1.56 10.17 -16.87
C GLY A 43 -0.50 9.22 -16.31
N PHE A 44 0.65 9.13 -16.96
CA PHE A 44 1.74 8.27 -16.51
C PHE A 44 2.26 8.72 -15.16
N ASN A 45 2.57 10.00 -15.03
CA ASN A 45 3.09 10.55 -13.79
C ASN A 45 2.09 10.40 -12.66
N HIS A 46 0.82 10.61 -12.94
CA HIS A 46 -0.23 10.43 -11.95
C HIS A 46 -0.25 8.99 -11.41
N TRP A 47 -0.24 8.02 -12.31
CA TRP A 47 -0.29 6.62 -11.90
C TRP A 47 0.97 6.18 -11.18
N ILE A 48 2.13 6.64 -11.63
CA ILE A 48 3.40 6.33 -10.97
C ILE A 48 3.42 6.96 -9.58
N ASP A 49 3.02 8.20 -9.44
CA ASP A 49 2.97 8.87 -8.14
C ASP A 49 1.99 8.16 -7.19
N THR A 50 0.85 7.72 -7.72
CA THR A 50 -0.12 6.96 -6.92
C THR A 50 0.50 5.66 -6.43
N CYS A 51 1.19 4.93 -7.29
CA CYS A 51 1.87 3.70 -6.91
C CYS A 51 2.94 3.93 -5.86
N ILE A 52 3.73 4.99 -6.01
CA ILE A 52 4.76 5.32 -5.01
C ILE A 52 4.10 5.58 -3.65
N GLY A 53 3.03 6.36 -3.63
CA GLY A 53 2.30 6.64 -2.40
C GLY A 53 1.76 5.39 -1.74
N LEU A 54 1.19 4.49 -2.53
CA LEU A 54 0.69 3.21 -2.01
C LEU A 54 1.83 2.37 -1.43
N LEU A 55 2.94 2.26 -2.15
CA LEU A 55 4.08 1.47 -1.71
C LEU A 55 4.72 2.03 -0.43
N GLU A 56 4.70 3.35 -0.25
CA GLU A 56 5.22 3.94 0.98
C GLU A 56 4.44 3.44 2.20
N HIS A 57 3.13 3.32 2.09
CA HIS A 57 2.31 2.77 3.18
C HIS A 57 2.45 1.26 3.31
N ILE A 58 2.54 0.55 2.18
CA ILE A 58 2.62 -0.91 2.20
C ILE A 58 3.93 -1.37 2.82
N LYS A 59 5.05 -0.79 2.42
CA LYS A 59 6.35 -1.22 2.92
C LYS A 59 6.52 -0.97 4.42
N ASP A 60 5.82 0.01 4.97
CA ASP A 60 5.82 0.30 6.39
C ASP A 60 4.72 -0.45 7.14
N ASP A 61 4.01 -1.34 6.45
CA ASP A 61 2.92 -2.14 7.00
C ASP A 61 1.84 -1.28 7.65
N GLY A 62 1.58 -0.13 7.05
CA GLY A 62 0.54 0.77 7.49
C GLY A 62 0.86 1.60 8.71
N LEU A 63 2.14 1.68 9.08
CA LEU A 63 2.56 2.40 10.29
C LEU A 63 2.03 3.82 10.36
N HIS A 64 2.03 4.52 9.22
CA HIS A 64 1.65 5.94 9.15
C HIS A 64 0.21 6.17 8.69
N ILE A 65 -0.59 5.12 8.56
CA ILE A 65 -2.00 5.27 8.20
C ILE A 65 -2.73 5.90 9.39
N SER A 66 -3.47 6.98 9.12
CA SER A 66 -4.16 7.73 10.17
C SER A 66 -5.50 7.09 10.53
N ARG A 67 -5.99 7.43 11.71
CA ARG A 67 -7.31 7.00 12.15
C ARG A 67 -8.40 7.47 11.18
N GLN A 68 -8.27 8.68 10.64
CA GLN A 68 -9.24 9.20 9.67
C GLN A 68 -9.28 8.36 8.39
N GLN A 69 -8.13 7.91 7.92
CA GLN A 69 -8.09 7.04 6.74
C GLN A 69 -8.81 5.72 7.01
N ILE A 70 -8.64 5.16 8.19
CA ILE A 70 -9.32 3.93 8.58
C ILE A 70 -10.83 4.14 8.63
N GLU A 71 -11.27 5.24 9.24
CA GLU A 71 -12.69 5.54 9.39
C GLU A 71 -13.39 5.82 8.06
N ARG A 72 -12.66 6.36 7.08
CA ARG A 72 -13.20 6.61 5.75
C ARG A 72 -13.30 5.36 4.89
N MET A 73 -12.68 4.28 5.34
CA MET A 73 -12.65 3.04 4.57
C MET A 73 -14.02 2.36 4.65
N ASN A 74 -14.56 1.98 3.49
CA ASN A 74 -15.81 1.23 3.46
C ASN A 74 -15.51 -0.26 3.57
N ILE A 75 -15.53 -0.77 4.79
CA ILE A 75 -15.19 -2.17 5.10
C ILE A 75 -16.18 -3.14 4.48
N ARG A 76 -17.43 -2.73 4.31
CA ARG A 76 -18.48 -3.62 3.80
C ARG A 76 -18.25 -4.05 2.35
N ASN A 77 -17.56 -3.23 1.58
CA ASN A 77 -17.36 -3.49 0.15
C ASN A 77 -16.01 -4.13 -0.17
N ILE A 78 -15.26 -4.59 0.84
CA ILE A 78 -13.95 -5.16 0.62
C ILE A 78 -13.83 -6.61 1.05
N GLY A 79 -14.97 -7.28 1.26
CA GLY A 79 -14.98 -8.68 1.68
C GLY A 79 -14.32 -9.63 0.69
N ASP A 80 -14.27 -9.26 -0.60
CA ASP A 80 -13.60 -10.06 -1.62
C ASP A 80 -12.10 -9.80 -1.69
N ILE A 81 -11.63 -8.74 -1.05
CA ILE A 81 -10.24 -8.30 -1.11
C ILE A 81 -9.48 -8.68 0.16
N VAL A 82 -10.19 -8.63 1.28
CA VAL A 82 -9.60 -8.81 2.61
C VAL A 82 -10.16 -10.08 3.24
N PRO A 83 -9.33 -10.91 3.88
CA PRO A 83 -9.83 -12.11 4.58
C PRO A 83 -10.91 -11.76 5.59
N ARG A 84 -11.95 -12.56 5.62
CA ARG A 84 -13.07 -12.34 6.53
C ARG A 84 -12.62 -12.34 7.98
N SER A 85 -11.64 -13.18 8.31
CA SER A 85 -11.09 -13.22 9.67
C SER A 85 -10.53 -11.89 10.13
N LEU A 86 -9.92 -11.14 9.20
CA LEU A 86 -9.35 -9.84 9.53
C LEU A 86 -10.45 -8.80 9.75
N ILE A 87 -11.52 -8.87 8.95
CA ILE A 87 -12.68 -7.98 9.11
C ILE A 87 -13.35 -8.24 10.46
N ASP A 88 -13.55 -9.51 10.79
CA ASP A 88 -14.14 -9.89 12.07
C ASP A 88 -13.30 -9.43 13.24
N ALA A 89 -11.98 -9.58 13.14
CA ALA A 89 -11.07 -9.09 14.17
C ALA A 89 -11.19 -7.58 14.37
N TYR A 90 -11.32 -6.83 13.27
CA TYR A 90 -11.50 -5.40 13.34
C TYR A 90 -12.81 -5.03 14.05
N GLU A 91 -13.91 -5.68 13.66
CA GLU A 91 -15.23 -5.37 14.22
C GLU A 91 -15.31 -5.70 15.72
N GLU A 92 -14.63 -6.74 16.16
CA GLU A 92 -14.64 -7.20 17.55
C GLU A 92 -13.61 -6.51 18.42
N ALA A 93 -12.61 -5.85 17.83
CA ALA A 93 -11.54 -5.24 18.61
C ALA A 93 -12.03 -4.04 19.44
N PRO A 94 -11.42 -3.82 20.59
CA PRO A 94 -11.79 -2.67 21.43
C PRO A 94 -11.37 -1.35 20.78
N MET A 95 -12.04 -0.28 21.17
CA MET A 95 -11.62 1.05 20.74
C MET A 95 -10.27 1.39 21.36
N PRO A 96 -9.47 2.25 20.69
CA PRO A 96 -8.20 2.69 21.28
C PRO A 96 -8.41 3.29 22.66
N GLY A 97 -7.61 2.83 23.62
CA GLY A 97 -7.68 3.30 24.99
C GLY A 97 -8.63 2.52 25.88
N GLU A 98 -9.44 1.62 25.31
CA GLU A 98 -10.37 0.79 26.09
C GLU A 98 -9.85 -0.63 26.26
N GLU A 99 -8.80 -0.98 25.54
CA GLU A 99 -8.21 -2.31 25.62
C GLU A 99 -7.58 -2.55 26.97
N GLU A 100 -7.81 -3.75 27.49
CA GLU A 100 -7.12 -4.23 28.66
C GLU A 100 -5.87 -5.00 28.21
N ASP A 101 -4.76 -4.72 28.88
CA ASP A 101 -3.49 -5.32 28.56
C ASP A 101 -3.03 -4.97 27.12
N ASP A 102 -2.27 -5.83 26.49
CA ASP A 102 -1.64 -5.57 25.19
C ASP A 102 -2.45 -6.10 24.01
N LEU A 103 -3.77 -6.15 24.15
CA LEU A 103 -4.61 -6.63 23.05
C LEU A 103 -4.61 -5.64 21.89
N PRO A 104 -4.51 -6.14 20.64
CA PRO A 104 -4.61 -5.26 19.48
C PRO A 104 -5.97 -4.56 19.43
N ASP A 105 -5.97 -3.29 19.14
CA ASP A 105 -7.19 -2.49 19.04
C ASP A 105 -7.66 -2.32 17.61
N LYS A 106 -8.74 -1.54 17.42
CA LYS A 106 -9.29 -1.28 16.10
C LYS A 106 -8.31 -0.58 15.18
N LEU A 107 -7.42 0.24 15.70
CA LEU A 107 -6.43 0.91 14.86
C LEU A 107 -5.45 -0.10 14.27
N TYR A 108 -5.03 -1.07 15.05
CA TYR A 108 -4.14 -2.11 14.56
C TYR A 108 -4.75 -2.87 13.40
N TYR A 109 -5.96 -3.40 13.60
CA TYR A 109 -6.64 -4.16 12.55
C TYR A 109 -7.05 -3.30 11.37
N GLY A 110 -7.45 -2.06 11.65
CA GLY A 110 -7.80 -1.11 10.59
C GLY A 110 -6.63 -0.81 9.67
N LYS A 111 -5.44 -0.65 10.24
CA LYS A 111 -4.22 -0.45 9.43
C LYS A 111 -3.93 -1.66 8.56
N LYS A 112 -4.11 -2.87 9.09
CA LYS A 112 -3.90 -4.10 8.32
C LYS A 112 -4.88 -4.19 7.16
N ILE A 113 -6.14 -3.85 7.38
CA ILE A 113 -7.14 -3.85 6.32
C ILE A 113 -6.79 -2.82 5.25
N CYS A 114 -6.39 -1.62 5.66
CA CYS A 114 -5.98 -0.57 4.72
C CYS A 114 -4.81 -1.03 3.84
N VAL A 115 -3.82 -1.67 4.44
CA VAL A 115 -2.67 -2.18 3.69
C VAL A 115 -3.10 -3.20 2.64
N ARG A 116 -3.98 -4.13 2.99
CA ARG A 116 -4.49 -5.12 2.04
C ARG A 116 -5.20 -4.45 0.87
N LYS A 117 -6.00 -3.44 1.17
CA LYS A 117 -6.70 -2.68 0.14
C LYS A 117 -5.72 -1.93 -0.75
N MET A 118 -4.69 -1.34 -0.16
CA MET A 118 -3.65 -0.63 -0.92
C MET A 118 -2.85 -1.58 -1.79
N GLU A 119 -2.52 -2.77 -1.29
CA GLU A 119 -1.84 -3.79 -2.09
C GLU A 119 -2.67 -4.17 -3.31
N ARG A 120 -3.96 -4.39 -3.11
CA ARG A 120 -4.87 -4.73 -4.20
C ARG A 120 -4.89 -3.62 -5.26
N LEU A 121 -5.02 -2.39 -4.83
CA LEU A 121 -5.03 -1.25 -5.73
C LEU A 121 -3.70 -1.11 -6.46
N TYR A 122 -2.58 -1.27 -5.76
CA TYR A 122 -1.25 -1.19 -6.36
C TYR A 122 -1.09 -2.20 -7.49
N TYR A 123 -1.41 -3.47 -7.24
CA TYR A 123 -1.27 -4.51 -8.25
C TYR A 123 -2.23 -4.31 -9.41
N ARG A 124 -3.39 -3.77 -9.16
CA ARG A 124 -4.37 -3.47 -10.20
C ARG A 124 -3.85 -2.38 -11.14
N ILE A 125 -3.30 -1.32 -10.59
CA ILE A 125 -2.71 -0.24 -11.38
C ILE A 125 -1.52 -0.78 -12.17
N ARG A 126 -0.67 -1.55 -11.52
CA ARG A 126 0.50 -2.14 -12.15
C ARG A 126 0.10 -3.02 -13.33
N LEU A 127 -0.92 -3.84 -13.16
CA LEU A 127 -1.38 -4.75 -14.20
C LEU A 127 -1.91 -4.00 -15.42
N TYR A 128 -2.71 -2.95 -15.19
CA TYR A 128 -3.41 -2.29 -16.28
C TYR A 128 -2.68 -1.08 -16.87
N LYS A 129 -1.74 -0.50 -16.14
CA LYS A 129 -1.07 0.74 -16.56
C LYS A 129 0.42 0.60 -16.85
N MET A 130 1.07 -0.42 -16.30
CA MET A 130 2.52 -0.53 -16.39
C MET A 130 3.06 -0.57 -17.82
N ARG A 131 2.38 -1.24 -18.72
CA ARG A 131 2.83 -1.34 -20.11
C ARG A 131 2.87 0.02 -20.80
N ASP A 132 1.91 0.87 -20.47
CA ASP A 132 1.81 2.19 -21.09
C ASP A 132 2.97 3.10 -20.66
N TRP A 133 3.61 2.80 -19.56
CA TRP A 133 4.69 3.63 -19.01
C TRP A 133 5.96 3.56 -19.87
N TRP A 134 6.12 2.52 -20.67
CA TRP A 134 7.31 2.30 -21.46
C TRP A 134 7.08 2.50 -22.97
N GLU A 135 5.87 2.62 -23.36
CA GLU A 135 5.50 2.85 -24.75
C GLU A 135 5.10 4.33 -24.97
#